data_c49290cf0872c2cac0d8a1434cfc4e8f
#
_entry.id   c49290cf0872c2cac0d8a1434cfc4e8f
#
_cell.length_a   1.000
_cell.length_b   1.000
_cell.length_c   1.000
_cell.angle_alpha   90.00
_cell.angle_beta   90.00
_cell.angle_gamma   90.00
#
_symmetry.space_group_name_H-M   'P 1'
#
loop_
_entity.id
_entity.type
_entity.pdbx_description
1 polymer ?
#
loop_
_entity_poly.entity_id
_entity_poly.type
_entity_poly.pdbx_seq_one_letter_code
_entity_poly.pdbx_strand_id
1 'polypeptide(L)'
;MSFRLEMLQVARLAPKLLGESALLVAEFLTLRLAEEGGFKNRDDRPDLYYTVFGIEGLLALQAPLPKEKIAAWLQQFGDGEGLDFVHLCCLARSWSALDPNALTSDQREVLASRVEAYRTPSGGFHPAKNRAQGSAYGCLLAAAAYEDISLPMPRLEEVKQCMDSLVCPDGGWTNEAILPIANAPGTAAALALYRRMGWAVPRSSIEWLLTCHHPQGGFLAIPKAPIPDLLSTAVALHALSGAQADYAAIKEPCLDFVDSLWNADGGFHGNWTDHQLDCEYTYYGLLALGHLSL
;
A
#
# COMPACT_ATOMS: atom_id res chain seq x y z
N MET A 1 14.82 -4.80 5.89
CA MET A 1 13.43 -4.66 6.35
C MET A 1 12.57 -4.71 5.11
N SER A 2 11.45 -5.47 5.04
CA SER A 2 10.59 -5.53 3.85
C SER A 2 9.71 -4.29 3.74
N PHE A 3 9.12 -4.04 2.53
CA PHE A 3 8.11 -2.98 2.34
C PHE A 3 7.01 -3.05 3.40
N ARG A 4 6.48 -4.26 3.62
CA ARG A 4 5.44 -4.51 4.62
C ARG A 4 5.87 -4.08 6.03
N LEU A 5 7.02 -4.55 6.48
CA LEU A 5 7.49 -4.27 7.85
C LEU A 5 7.81 -2.80 8.05
N GLU A 6 8.27 -2.09 7.03
CA GLU A 6 8.53 -0.67 7.11
C GLU A 6 7.24 0.12 7.33
N MET A 7 6.21 -0.14 6.50
CA MET A 7 4.89 0.48 6.66
C MET A 7 4.27 0.14 8.02
N LEU A 8 4.33 -1.14 8.44
CA LEU A 8 3.80 -1.58 9.73
C LEU A 8 4.46 -0.87 10.92
N GLN A 9 5.79 -0.71 10.89
CA GLN A 9 6.49 -0.02 11.98
C GLN A 9 6.08 1.44 12.12
N VAL A 10 5.83 2.12 11.00
CA VAL A 10 5.33 3.49 11.02
C VAL A 10 3.88 3.52 11.52
N ALA A 11 3.00 2.69 10.98
CA ALA A 11 1.60 2.63 11.40
C ALA A 11 1.44 2.33 12.92
N ARG A 12 2.38 1.60 13.53
CA ARG A 12 2.45 1.36 14.98
C ARG A 12 2.63 2.62 15.83
N LEU A 13 2.98 3.73 15.23
CA LEU A 13 3.11 5.01 15.92
C LEU A 13 1.79 5.78 15.99
N ALA A 14 0.79 5.42 15.17
CA ALA A 14 -0.51 6.07 15.13
C ALA A 14 -1.19 6.21 16.51
N PRO A 15 -1.12 5.22 17.42
CA PRO A 15 -1.69 5.35 18.77
C PRO A 15 -1.16 6.55 19.58
N LYS A 16 0.01 7.11 19.24
CA LYS A 16 0.51 8.34 19.89
C LYS A 16 -0.42 9.54 19.66
N LEU A 17 -1.06 9.61 18.47
CA LEU A 17 -2.00 10.66 18.11
C LEU A 17 -3.46 10.25 18.40
N LEU A 18 -3.80 8.98 18.20
CA LEU A 18 -5.16 8.48 18.44
C LEU A 18 -5.52 8.43 19.94
N GLY A 19 -4.55 8.23 20.83
CA GLY A 19 -4.83 8.06 22.26
C GLY A 19 -5.81 6.90 22.49
N GLU A 20 -6.88 7.14 23.24
CA GLU A 20 -7.93 6.16 23.55
C GLU A 20 -8.73 5.72 22.31
N SER A 21 -8.82 6.57 21.28
CA SER A 21 -9.50 6.24 20.02
C SER A 21 -8.86 5.06 19.27
N ALA A 22 -7.61 4.70 19.59
CA ALA A 22 -6.97 3.51 19.04
C ALA A 22 -7.76 2.22 19.34
N LEU A 23 -8.49 2.17 20.45
CA LEU A 23 -9.37 1.05 20.81
C LEU A 23 -10.58 0.96 19.86
N LEU A 24 -11.16 2.10 19.48
CA LEU A 24 -12.28 2.15 18.53
C LEU A 24 -11.83 1.67 17.15
N VAL A 25 -10.61 2.04 16.72
CA VAL A 25 -10.05 1.55 15.44
C VAL A 25 -9.85 0.04 15.47
N ALA A 26 -9.33 -0.50 16.57
CA ALA A 26 -9.14 -1.94 16.72
C ALA A 26 -10.49 -2.70 16.73
N GLU A 27 -11.51 -2.13 17.39
CA GLU A 27 -12.87 -2.68 17.39
C GLU A 27 -13.48 -2.65 15.99
N PHE A 28 -13.42 -1.52 15.29
CA PHE A 28 -13.87 -1.39 13.90
C PHE A 28 -13.24 -2.47 13.01
N LEU A 29 -11.91 -2.59 13.01
CA LEU A 29 -11.23 -3.61 12.21
C LEU A 29 -11.64 -5.03 12.61
N THR A 30 -11.82 -5.30 13.90
CA THR A 30 -12.27 -6.62 14.38
C THR A 30 -13.68 -6.95 13.87
N LEU A 31 -14.59 -5.97 13.85
CA LEU A 31 -15.96 -6.14 13.32
C LEU A 31 -15.99 -6.37 11.79
N ARG A 32 -14.94 -5.93 11.08
CA ARG A 32 -14.81 -6.23 9.63
C ARG A 32 -14.35 -7.67 9.35
N LEU A 33 -13.92 -8.43 10.35
CA LEU A 33 -13.57 -9.84 10.16
C LEU A 33 -14.84 -10.69 9.99
N ALA A 34 -14.95 -11.35 8.84
CA ALA A 34 -16.06 -12.26 8.55
C ALA A 34 -15.99 -13.55 9.38
N GLU A 35 -17.11 -14.25 9.48
CA GLU A 35 -17.15 -15.54 10.19
C GLU A 35 -16.22 -16.59 9.56
N GLU A 36 -16.02 -16.54 8.25
CA GLU A 36 -15.15 -17.41 7.48
C GLU A 36 -13.66 -17.13 7.72
N GLY A 37 -13.27 -15.90 8.12
CA GLY A 37 -11.88 -15.56 8.47
C GLY A 37 -11.21 -14.51 7.60
N GLY A 38 -11.78 -14.11 6.45
CA GLY A 38 -11.32 -12.97 5.68
C GLY A 38 -11.92 -11.65 6.16
N PHE A 39 -11.27 -10.51 5.89
CA PHE A 39 -11.84 -9.21 6.15
C PHE A 39 -12.77 -8.76 5.02
N LYS A 40 -13.87 -8.13 5.39
CA LYS A 40 -14.95 -7.73 4.49
C LYS A 40 -14.57 -6.53 3.65
N ASN A 41 -14.91 -6.59 2.37
CA ASN A 41 -14.91 -5.46 1.46
C ASN A 41 -16.13 -4.54 1.69
N ARG A 42 -16.34 -3.56 0.81
CA ARG A 42 -17.45 -2.60 0.87
C ARG A 42 -18.83 -3.22 0.59
N ASP A 43 -18.87 -4.44 0.02
CA ASP A 43 -20.07 -5.23 -0.21
C ASP A 43 -20.33 -6.27 0.92
N ASP A 44 -19.65 -6.12 2.07
CA ASP A 44 -19.71 -7.03 3.22
C ASP A 44 -19.30 -8.49 2.91
N ARG A 45 -18.46 -8.70 1.89
CA ARG A 45 -17.93 -10.02 1.52
C ARG A 45 -16.45 -10.12 1.88
N PRO A 46 -16.00 -11.28 2.42
CA PRO A 46 -14.59 -11.51 2.68
C PRO A 46 -13.76 -11.42 1.38
N ASP A 47 -12.67 -10.70 1.41
CA ASP A 47 -11.87 -10.37 0.25
C ASP A 47 -10.38 -10.33 0.61
N LEU A 48 -9.51 -10.87 -0.26
CA LEU A 48 -8.06 -10.93 -0.02
C LEU A 48 -7.41 -9.53 0.08
N TYR A 49 -7.88 -8.60 -0.74
CA TYR A 49 -7.34 -7.23 -0.75
C TYR A 49 -7.60 -6.54 0.60
N TYR A 50 -8.85 -6.54 1.07
CA TYR A 50 -9.20 -5.96 2.37
C TYR A 50 -8.61 -6.75 3.55
N THR A 51 -8.37 -8.05 3.37
CA THR A 51 -7.75 -8.89 4.40
C THR A 51 -6.32 -8.44 4.71
N VAL A 52 -5.55 -8.01 3.72
CA VAL A 52 -4.21 -7.42 3.95
C VAL A 52 -4.30 -6.26 4.93
N PHE A 53 -5.19 -5.31 4.68
CA PHE A 53 -5.31 -4.09 5.48
C PHE A 53 -5.87 -4.36 6.88
N GLY A 54 -6.83 -5.28 7.00
CA GLY A 54 -7.34 -5.70 8.29
C GLY A 54 -6.29 -6.35 9.19
N ILE A 55 -5.48 -7.26 8.62
CA ILE A 55 -4.34 -7.88 9.33
C ILE A 55 -3.32 -6.82 9.75
N GLU A 56 -2.86 -5.99 8.80
CA GLU A 56 -1.83 -4.98 9.06
C GLU A 56 -2.31 -3.91 10.04
N GLY A 57 -3.59 -3.52 9.97
CA GLY A 57 -4.20 -2.58 10.91
C GLY A 57 -4.23 -3.11 12.34
N LEU A 58 -4.70 -4.35 12.55
CA LEU A 58 -4.69 -4.96 13.88
C LEU A 58 -3.26 -5.18 14.40
N LEU A 59 -2.30 -5.56 13.54
CA LEU A 59 -0.89 -5.68 13.91
C LEU A 59 -0.27 -4.31 14.27
N ALA A 60 -0.65 -3.24 13.58
CA ALA A 60 -0.19 -1.88 13.87
C ALA A 60 -0.69 -1.42 15.24
N LEU A 61 -1.93 -1.70 15.57
CA LEU A 61 -2.55 -1.37 16.87
C LEU A 61 -2.15 -2.34 17.99
N GLN A 62 -1.38 -3.40 17.69
CA GLN A 62 -1.03 -4.48 18.61
C GLN A 62 -2.27 -5.13 19.24
N ALA A 63 -3.38 -5.13 18.50
CA ALA A 63 -4.64 -5.73 18.89
C ALA A 63 -4.64 -7.25 18.65
N PRO A 64 -5.53 -8.03 19.33
CA PRO A 64 -5.66 -9.45 19.10
C PRO A 64 -5.98 -9.77 17.63
N LEU A 65 -5.21 -10.67 17.04
CA LEU A 65 -5.40 -11.14 15.67
C LEU A 65 -5.72 -12.64 15.69
N PRO A 66 -6.91 -13.10 15.25
CA PRO A 66 -7.30 -14.50 15.24
C PRO A 66 -6.61 -15.24 14.09
N LYS A 67 -5.30 -15.49 14.25
CA LYS A 67 -4.41 -16.01 13.20
C LYS A 67 -4.86 -17.34 12.64
N GLU A 68 -5.31 -18.26 13.48
CA GLU A 68 -5.75 -19.60 13.07
C GLU A 68 -6.96 -19.53 12.16
N LYS A 69 -7.92 -18.66 12.49
CA LYS A 69 -9.14 -18.43 11.70
C LYS A 69 -8.81 -17.84 10.33
N ILE A 70 -7.95 -16.81 10.29
CA ILE A 70 -7.53 -16.18 9.04
C ILE A 70 -6.69 -17.15 8.21
N ALA A 71 -5.78 -17.92 8.82
CA ALA A 71 -4.98 -18.92 8.12
C ALA A 71 -5.85 -20.00 7.49
N ALA A 72 -6.87 -20.51 8.20
CA ALA A 72 -7.82 -21.47 7.66
C ALA A 72 -8.56 -20.91 6.44
N TRP A 73 -8.95 -19.65 6.47
CA TRP A 73 -9.57 -18.97 5.32
C TRP A 73 -8.59 -18.79 4.15
N LEU A 74 -7.32 -18.43 4.41
CA LEU A 74 -6.31 -18.29 3.37
C LEU A 74 -5.97 -19.61 2.67
N GLN A 75 -6.07 -20.74 3.37
CA GLN A 75 -5.80 -22.09 2.81
C GLN A 75 -6.70 -22.43 1.61
N GLN A 76 -7.92 -21.88 1.51
CA GLN A 76 -8.81 -22.11 0.38
C GLN A 76 -8.24 -21.61 -0.96
N PHE A 77 -7.32 -20.65 -0.93
CA PHE A 77 -6.70 -20.12 -2.13
C PHE A 77 -5.49 -20.92 -2.60
N GLY A 78 -5.07 -21.92 -1.82
CA GLY A 78 -3.97 -22.84 -2.16
C GLY A 78 -2.71 -22.09 -2.59
N ASP A 79 -2.26 -22.37 -3.81
CA ASP A 79 -1.12 -21.73 -4.47
C ASP A 79 -1.48 -20.50 -5.30
N GLY A 80 -2.69 -19.95 -5.14
CA GLY A 80 -3.19 -18.76 -5.85
C GLY A 80 -3.73 -19.07 -7.26
N GLU A 81 -4.05 -20.31 -7.59
CA GLU A 81 -4.66 -20.62 -8.89
C GLU A 81 -5.98 -19.85 -9.08
N GLY A 82 -6.13 -19.22 -10.25
CA GLY A 82 -7.32 -18.44 -10.59
C GLY A 82 -7.36 -17.03 -10.03
N LEU A 83 -6.43 -16.64 -9.15
CA LEU A 83 -6.32 -15.27 -8.66
C LEU A 83 -5.75 -14.34 -9.73
N ASP A 84 -6.23 -13.11 -9.73
CA ASP A 84 -5.59 -12.03 -10.49
C ASP A 84 -4.28 -11.57 -9.80
N PHE A 85 -3.57 -10.67 -10.45
CA PHE A 85 -2.27 -10.19 -9.99
C PHE A 85 -2.31 -9.55 -8.60
N VAL A 86 -3.31 -8.70 -8.35
CA VAL A 86 -3.42 -7.99 -7.07
C VAL A 86 -3.70 -8.98 -5.94
N HIS A 87 -4.64 -9.89 -6.15
CA HIS A 87 -4.97 -10.91 -5.16
C HIS A 87 -3.83 -11.92 -4.93
N LEU A 88 -3.00 -12.25 -5.95
CA LEU A 88 -1.77 -13.02 -5.75
C LEU A 88 -0.80 -12.33 -4.80
N CYS A 89 -0.57 -11.02 -5.01
CA CYS A 89 0.28 -10.23 -4.12
C CYS A 89 -0.32 -10.10 -2.71
N CYS A 90 -1.64 -9.96 -2.61
CA CYS A 90 -2.34 -9.94 -1.32
C CYS A 90 -2.24 -11.27 -0.58
N LEU A 91 -2.33 -12.41 -1.28
CA LEU A 91 -2.16 -13.74 -0.69
C LEU A 91 -0.75 -13.90 -0.10
N ALA A 92 0.29 -13.54 -0.87
CA ALA A 92 1.68 -13.56 -0.43
C ALA A 92 1.88 -12.69 0.84
N ARG A 93 1.35 -11.47 0.82
CA ARG A 93 1.46 -10.52 1.94
C ARG A 93 0.70 -10.99 3.17
N SER A 94 -0.49 -11.54 3.01
CA SER A 94 -1.29 -12.06 4.13
C SER A 94 -0.58 -13.21 4.84
N TRP A 95 -0.01 -14.16 4.10
CA TRP A 95 0.79 -15.23 4.68
C TRP A 95 2.03 -14.71 5.38
N SER A 96 2.79 -13.81 4.74
CA SER A 96 3.96 -13.17 5.36
C SER A 96 3.62 -12.44 6.66
N ALA A 97 2.42 -11.85 6.76
CA ALA A 97 1.98 -11.11 7.94
C ALA A 97 1.55 -12.03 9.09
N LEU A 98 0.93 -13.18 8.79
CA LEU A 98 0.50 -14.16 9.81
C LEU A 98 1.65 -15.01 10.32
N ASP A 99 2.38 -15.63 9.41
CA ASP A 99 3.55 -16.46 9.67
C ASP A 99 4.46 -16.51 8.43
N PRO A 100 5.63 -15.89 8.45
CA PRO A 100 6.57 -15.91 7.33
C PRO A 100 7.04 -17.31 6.91
N ASN A 101 6.85 -18.32 7.77
CA ASN A 101 7.25 -19.69 7.51
C ASN A 101 6.08 -20.60 7.08
N ALA A 102 4.86 -20.07 6.97
CA ALA A 102 3.67 -20.86 6.63
C ALA A 102 3.75 -21.50 5.24
N LEU A 103 4.40 -20.83 4.27
CA LEU A 103 4.56 -21.34 2.92
C LEU A 103 5.79 -22.23 2.79
N THR A 104 5.64 -23.41 2.19
CA THR A 104 6.75 -24.28 1.80
C THR A 104 7.56 -23.65 0.66
N SER A 105 8.76 -24.15 0.41
CA SER A 105 9.59 -23.69 -0.72
C SER A 105 8.85 -23.84 -2.06
N ASP A 106 8.20 -24.97 -2.28
CA ASP A 106 7.44 -25.25 -3.52
C ASP A 106 6.27 -24.26 -3.70
N GLN A 107 5.53 -23.96 -2.62
CA GLN A 107 4.44 -22.98 -2.66
C GLN A 107 4.94 -21.56 -2.98
N ARG A 108 6.09 -21.17 -2.43
CA ARG A 108 6.72 -19.88 -2.74
C ARG A 108 7.13 -19.77 -4.20
N GLU A 109 7.74 -20.83 -4.75
CA GLU A 109 8.13 -20.88 -6.17
C GLU A 109 6.92 -20.84 -7.10
N VAL A 110 5.84 -21.53 -6.76
CA VAL A 110 4.59 -21.48 -7.54
C VAL A 110 3.98 -20.08 -7.50
N LEU A 111 3.88 -19.45 -6.33
CA LEU A 111 3.39 -18.07 -6.21
C LEU A 111 4.28 -17.09 -7.03
N ALA A 112 5.60 -17.22 -6.92
CA ALA A 112 6.53 -16.41 -7.72
C ALA A 112 6.29 -16.59 -9.22
N SER A 113 6.12 -17.82 -9.69
CA SER A 113 5.82 -18.14 -11.09
C SER A 113 4.50 -17.51 -11.55
N ARG A 114 3.46 -17.53 -10.69
CA ARG A 114 2.16 -16.90 -11.00
C ARG A 114 2.27 -15.37 -11.06
N VAL A 115 3.03 -14.74 -10.17
CA VAL A 115 3.33 -13.30 -10.23
C VAL A 115 4.14 -12.99 -11.50
N GLU A 116 5.12 -13.83 -11.85
CA GLU A 116 5.95 -13.66 -13.03
C GLU A 116 5.15 -13.72 -14.34
N ALA A 117 4.02 -14.42 -14.38
CA ALA A 117 3.13 -14.47 -15.54
C ALA A 117 2.49 -13.10 -15.90
N TYR A 118 2.64 -12.10 -15.03
CA TYR A 118 2.20 -10.72 -15.25
C TYR A 118 3.35 -9.78 -15.67
N ARG A 119 4.54 -10.34 -15.87
CA ARG A 119 5.66 -9.55 -16.41
C ARG A 119 5.37 -9.18 -17.86
N THR A 120 5.65 -7.93 -18.18
CA THR A 120 5.43 -7.37 -19.51
C THR A 120 6.70 -7.44 -20.38
N PRO A 121 6.59 -7.30 -21.71
CA PRO A 121 7.74 -7.20 -22.61
C PRO A 121 8.72 -6.06 -22.26
N SER A 122 8.25 -5.00 -21.60
CA SER A 122 9.14 -3.92 -21.13
C SER A 122 9.96 -4.29 -19.88
N GLY A 123 9.81 -5.50 -19.34
CA GLY A 123 10.52 -5.99 -18.17
C GLY A 123 9.86 -5.70 -16.82
N GLY A 124 8.90 -4.76 -16.77
CA GLY A 124 8.10 -4.46 -15.57
C GLY A 124 6.91 -5.41 -15.39
N PHE A 125 6.03 -5.07 -14.45
CA PHE A 125 4.81 -5.82 -14.14
C PHE A 125 3.56 -4.96 -14.35
N HIS A 126 2.48 -5.61 -14.75
CA HIS A 126 1.20 -4.92 -14.93
C HIS A 126 0.05 -5.80 -14.38
N PRO A 127 -0.93 -5.24 -13.62
CA PRO A 127 -2.05 -6.03 -13.09
C PRO A 127 -2.92 -6.71 -14.16
N ALA A 128 -3.04 -6.10 -15.34
CA ALA A 128 -3.72 -6.71 -16.47
C ALA A 128 -2.74 -7.47 -17.35
N LYS A 129 -3.10 -8.69 -17.78
CA LYS A 129 -2.34 -9.49 -18.73
C LYS A 129 -2.27 -8.84 -20.12
N ASN A 130 -1.30 -9.26 -20.92
CA ASN A 130 -1.13 -8.84 -22.32
C ASN A 130 -0.89 -7.33 -22.50
N ARG A 131 -0.33 -6.66 -21.51
CA ARG A 131 0.17 -5.30 -21.64
C ARG A 131 1.60 -5.29 -22.14
N ALA A 132 1.90 -4.35 -23.04
CA ALA A 132 3.27 -4.20 -23.58
C ALA A 132 4.21 -3.59 -22.54
N GLN A 133 3.68 -2.72 -21.67
CA GLN A 133 4.44 -2.01 -20.64
C GLN A 133 3.95 -2.30 -19.24
N GLY A 134 4.87 -2.32 -18.28
CA GLY A 134 4.56 -2.39 -16.86
C GLY A 134 3.98 -1.08 -16.34
N SER A 135 3.48 -1.11 -15.10
CA SER A 135 3.01 0.05 -14.36
C SER A 135 3.83 0.26 -13.08
N ALA A 136 3.86 1.49 -12.57
CA ALA A 136 4.57 1.78 -11.32
C ALA A 136 4.01 0.96 -10.15
N TYR A 137 2.68 0.89 -10.04
CA TYR A 137 2.00 0.08 -9.04
C TYR A 137 2.27 -1.41 -9.22
N GLY A 138 2.22 -1.93 -10.47
CA GLY A 138 2.50 -3.34 -10.73
C GLY A 138 3.93 -3.74 -10.37
N CYS A 139 4.91 -2.89 -10.67
CA CYS A 139 6.31 -3.14 -10.30
C CYS A 139 6.51 -3.11 -8.77
N LEU A 140 5.89 -2.17 -8.05
CA LEU A 140 5.95 -2.12 -6.59
C LEU A 140 5.31 -3.36 -5.95
N LEU A 141 4.10 -3.74 -6.40
CA LEU A 141 3.40 -4.92 -5.86
C LEU A 141 4.19 -6.21 -6.10
N ALA A 142 4.75 -6.39 -7.32
CA ALA A 142 5.58 -7.56 -7.60
C ALA A 142 6.80 -7.59 -6.68
N ALA A 143 7.52 -6.47 -6.53
CA ALA A 143 8.70 -6.41 -5.66
C ALA A 143 8.33 -6.73 -4.20
N ALA A 144 7.22 -6.20 -3.70
CA ALA A 144 6.72 -6.51 -2.37
C ALA A 144 6.34 -8.00 -2.22
N ALA A 145 5.66 -8.58 -3.22
CA ALA A 145 5.29 -9.99 -3.20
C ALA A 145 6.53 -10.92 -3.16
N TYR A 146 7.56 -10.63 -3.95
CA TYR A 146 8.82 -11.38 -3.90
C TYR A 146 9.50 -11.29 -2.52
N GLU A 147 9.48 -10.12 -1.88
CA GLU A 147 9.99 -9.99 -0.50
C GLU A 147 9.13 -10.78 0.50
N ASP A 148 7.81 -10.71 0.37
CA ASP A 148 6.86 -11.38 1.26
C ASP A 148 6.97 -12.91 1.20
N ILE A 149 7.25 -13.48 0.02
CA ILE A 149 7.54 -14.92 -0.12
C ILE A 149 9.02 -15.27 0.10
N SER A 150 9.87 -14.29 0.45
CA SER A 150 11.30 -14.47 0.73
C SER A 150 12.09 -15.06 -0.45
N LEU A 151 11.76 -14.67 -1.68
CA LEU A 151 12.49 -15.00 -2.89
C LEU A 151 13.09 -13.76 -3.55
N PRO A 152 14.27 -13.86 -4.19
CA PRO A 152 14.83 -12.74 -4.94
C PRO A 152 14.02 -12.48 -6.20
N MET A 153 13.68 -11.20 -6.46
CA MET A 153 13.02 -10.81 -7.70
C MET A 153 14.01 -10.93 -8.87
N PRO A 154 13.69 -11.68 -9.93
CA PRO A 154 14.57 -11.80 -11.08
C PRO A 154 14.53 -10.55 -11.99
N ARG A 155 15.58 -10.34 -12.76
CA ARG A 155 15.64 -9.31 -13.81
C ARG A 155 15.36 -7.89 -13.29
N LEU A 156 15.95 -7.53 -12.14
CA LEU A 156 15.74 -6.22 -11.50
C LEU A 156 16.12 -5.04 -12.42
N GLU A 157 17.13 -5.21 -13.28
CA GLU A 157 17.53 -4.15 -14.21
C GLU A 157 16.46 -3.85 -15.25
N GLU A 158 15.74 -4.87 -15.73
CA GLU A 158 14.60 -4.67 -16.63
C GLU A 158 13.43 -3.96 -15.94
N VAL A 159 13.19 -4.28 -14.66
CA VAL A 159 12.18 -3.56 -13.85
C VAL A 159 12.57 -2.10 -13.71
N LYS A 160 13.86 -1.81 -13.45
CA LYS A 160 14.36 -0.44 -13.38
C LYS A 160 14.15 0.31 -14.70
N GLN A 161 14.52 -0.29 -15.83
CA GLN A 161 14.32 0.31 -17.16
C GLN A 161 12.84 0.60 -17.44
N CYS A 162 11.94 -0.32 -17.05
CA CYS A 162 10.50 -0.08 -17.14
C CYS A 162 10.09 1.13 -16.30
N MET A 163 10.54 1.20 -15.03
CA MET A 163 10.25 2.32 -14.15
C MET A 163 10.83 3.64 -14.67
N ASP A 164 12.06 3.65 -15.17
CA ASP A 164 12.68 4.84 -15.77
C ASP A 164 11.84 5.39 -16.94
N SER A 165 11.18 4.51 -17.70
CA SER A 165 10.31 4.90 -18.83
C SER A 165 8.98 5.53 -18.42
N LEU A 166 8.62 5.46 -17.13
CA LEU A 166 7.38 6.05 -16.57
C LEU A 166 7.60 7.44 -15.97
N VAL A 167 8.83 7.96 -15.99
CA VAL A 167 9.13 9.31 -15.53
C VAL A 167 8.51 10.34 -16.47
N CYS A 168 7.77 11.29 -15.93
CA CYS A 168 7.19 12.40 -16.68
C CYS A 168 8.17 13.59 -16.75
N PRO A 169 8.03 14.47 -17.76
CA PRO A 169 8.92 15.63 -17.93
C PRO A 169 8.92 16.61 -16.74
N ASP A 170 7.86 16.63 -15.94
CA ASP A 170 7.72 17.46 -14.75
C ASP A 170 8.38 16.86 -13.50
N GLY A 171 8.96 15.67 -13.60
CA GLY A 171 9.70 14.99 -12.53
C GLY A 171 8.90 13.98 -11.72
N GLY A 172 7.57 13.93 -11.86
CA GLY A 172 6.74 12.88 -11.26
C GLY A 172 6.74 11.60 -12.10
N TRP A 173 6.11 10.56 -11.59
CA TRP A 173 5.86 9.30 -12.32
C TRP A 173 4.39 9.15 -12.69
N THR A 174 4.14 8.72 -13.92
CA THR A 174 2.83 8.16 -14.26
C THR A 174 2.73 6.72 -13.75
N ASN A 175 1.50 6.26 -13.48
CA ASN A 175 1.31 4.83 -13.22
C ASN A 175 1.43 3.99 -14.50
N GLU A 176 0.93 4.48 -15.63
CA GLU A 176 0.94 3.79 -16.92
C GLU A 176 1.34 4.72 -18.05
N ALA A 177 2.20 4.26 -18.96
CA ALA A 177 2.70 5.06 -20.08
C ALA A 177 1.60 5.52 -21.07
N ILE A 178 0.49 4.78 -21.14
CA ILE A 178 -0.65 5.15 -22.01
C ILE A 178 -1.32 6.46 -21.56
N LEU A 179 -1.20 6.80 -20.29
CA LEU A 179 -1.69 8.06 -19.73
C LEU A 179 -0.52 8.77 -19.05
N PRO A 180 0.32 9.51 -19.79
CA PRO A 180 1.56 10.09 -19.28
C PRO A 180 1.30 11.33 -18.40
N ILE A 181 0.47 11.16 -17.39
CA ILE A 181 0.17 12.17 -16.37
C ILE A 181 0.74 11.68 -15.06
N ALA A 182 1.70 12.44 -14.52
CA ALA A 182 2.27 12.14 -13.21
C ALA A 182 1.19 12.20 -12.13
N ASN A 183 1.25 11.24 -11.22
CA ASN A 183 0.30 11.16 -10.10
C ASN A 183 1.02 10.80 -8.79
N ALA A 184 0.45 11.23 -7.67
CA ALA A 184 1.08 11.07 -6.36
C ALA A 184 1.26 9.59 -5.97
N PRO A 185 0.27 8.68 -6.13
CA PRO A 185 0.46 7.26 -5.83
C PRO A 185 1.54 6.60 -6.70
N GLY A 186 1.57 6.88 -8.00
CA GLY A 186 2.59 6.34 -8.92
C GLY A 186 3.99 6.85 -8.58
N THR A 187 4.12 8.14 -8.28
CA THR A 187 5.39 8.74 -7.85
C THR A 187 5.83 8.17 -6.51
N ALA A 188 4.94 8.07 -5.53
CA ALA A 188 5.25 7.47 -4.23
C ALA A 188 5.69 6.00 -4.36
N ALA A 189 5.01 5.21 -5.20
CA ALA A 189 5.37 3.83 -5.49
C ALA A 189 6.79 3.73 -6.10
N ALA A 190 7.11 4.62 -7.06
CA ALA A 190 8.43 4.68 -7.66
C ALA A 190 9.51 5.05 -6.64
N LEU A 191 9.30 6.10 -5.83
CA LEU A 191 10.25 6.51 -4.80
C LEU A 191 10.51 5.40 -3.77
N ALA A 192 9.45 4.72 -3.32
CA ALA A 192 9.56 3.59 -2.40
C ALA A 192 10.37 2.44 -3.02
N LEU A 193 10.08 2.08 -4.27
CA LEU A 193 10.79 1.02 -4.99
C LEU A 193 12.26 1.38 -5.23
N TYR A 194 12.55 2.59 -5.69
CA TYR A 194 13.93 3.06 -5.93
C TYR A 194 14.77 3.01 -4.66
N ARG A 195 14.24 3.57 -3.59
CA ARG A 195 14.91 3.54 -2.30
C ARG A 195 15.16 2.11 -1.81
N ARG A 196 14.15 1.25 -1.94
CA ARG A 196 14.23 -0.14 -1.48
C ARG A 196 15.26 -0.96 -2.26
N MET A 197 15.36 -0.73 -3.56
CA MET A 197 16.32 -1.41 -4.44
C MET A 197 17.71 -0.77 -4.41
N GLY A 198 17.91 0.30 -3.66
CA GLY A 198 19.18 1.04 -3.60
C GLY A 198 19.49 1.85 -4.86
N TRP A 199 18.49 2.13 -5.67
CA TRP A 199 18.63 3.01 -6.83
C TRP A 199 18.60 4.48 -6.40
N ALA A 200 19.25 5.35 -7.19
CA ALA A 200 19.28 6.77 -6.88
C ALA A 200 17.87 7.37 -7.01
N VAL A 201 17.37 7.92 -5.91
CA VAL A 201 16.07 8.61 -5.87
C VAL A 201 16.23 10.01 -6.47
N PRO A 202 15.50 10.37 -7.55
CA PRO A 202 15.63 11.69 -8.15
C PRO A 202 15.05 12.77 -7.24
N ARG A 203 15.83 13.81 -7.00
CA ARG A 203 15.39 14.96 -6.18
C ARG A 203 14.19 15.68 -6.79
N SER A 204 14.14 15.81 -8.12
CA SER A 204 13.01 16.40 -8.84
C SER A 204 11.69 15.71 -8.54
N SER A 205 11.69 14.41 -8.29
CA SER A 205 10.48 13.65 -7.99
C SER A 205 10.00 13.86 -6.54
N ILE A 206 10.92 14.07 -5.62
CA ILE A 206 10.59 14.48 -4.25
C ILE A 206 9.95 15.88 -4.28
N GLU A 207 10.58 16.82 -5.01
CA GLU A 207 10.07 18.18 -5.19
C GLU A 207 8.70 18.18 -5.87
N TRP A 208 8.53 17.35 -6.92
CA TRP A 208 7.25 17.20 -7.59
C TRP A 208 6.16 16.66 -6.64
N LEU A 209 6.45 15.63 -5.85
CA LEU A 209 5.48 15.05 -4.92
C LEU A 209 5.01 16.08 -3.88
N LEU A 210 5.90 16.96 -3.41
CA LEU A 210 5.54 18.07 -2.52
C LEU A 210 4.57 19.06 -3.19
N THR A 211 4.59 19.22 -4.53
CA THR A 211 3.61 20.07 -5.23
C THR A 211 2.19 19.51 -5.22
N CYS A 212 2.02 18.24 -4.89
CA CYS A 212 0.70 17.62 -4.73
C CYS A 212 0.05 17.91 -3.37
N HIS A 213 0.75 18.57 -2.44
CA HIS A 213 0.17 18.98 -1.17
C HIS A 213 -0.98 19.97 -1.39
N HIS A 214 -2.14 19.71 -0.76
CA HIS A 214 -3.29 20.60 -0.82
C HIS A 214 -3.20 21.66 0.31
N PRO A 215 -3.54 22.94 0.04
CA PRO A 215 -3.42 23.99 1.05
C PRO A 215 -4.22 23.77 2.35
N GLN A 216 -5.32 23.03 2.29
CA GLN A 216 -6.13 22.63 3.44
C GLN A 216 -5.67 21.29 4.05
N GLY A 217 -4.49 20.80 3.68
CA GLY A 217 -3.94 19.54 4.15
C GLY A 217 -4.21 18.36 3.23
N GLY A 218 -3.43 17.28 3.43
CA GLY A 218 -3.47 16.10 2.59
C GLY A 218 -2.77 16.27 1.24
N PHE A 219 -2.79 15.24 0.43
CA PHE A 219 -2.19 15.20 -0.90
C PHE A 219 -3.24 14.88 -1.96
N LEU A 220 -3.15 15.59 -3.08
CA LEU A 220 -3.94 15.36 -4.29
C LEU A 220 -3.38 14.17 -5.06
N ALA A 221 -4.23 13.34 -5.65
CA ALA A 221 -3.80 12.26 -6.53
C ALA A 221 -3.04 12.78 -7.76
N ILE A 222 -3.46 13.94 -8.29
CA ILE A 222 -2.77 14.72 -9.33
C ILE A 222 -2.81 16.19 -8.97
N PRO A 223 -1.85 17.05 -9.42
CA PRO A 223 -1.71 18.45 -8.98
C PRO A 223 -2.93 19.36 -9.18
N LYS A 224 -3.96 18.94 -9.87
CA LYS A 224 -5.18 19.72 -10.12
C LYS A 224 -6.46 18.96 -9.74
N ALA A 225 -6.33 17.90 -8.95
CA ALA A 225 -7.51 17.23 -8.41
C ALA A 225 -8.30 18.21 -7.52
N PRO A 226 -9.63 18.09 -7.46
CA PRO A 226 -10.46 19.03 -6.71
C PRO A 226 -10.35 18.90 -5.19
N ILE A 227 -10.00 17.70 -4.70
CA ILE A 227 -9.89 17.39 -3.27
C ILE A 227 -8.74 16.41 -3.03
N PRO A 228 -8.09 16.46 -1.85
CA PRO A 228 -7.11 15.46 -1.43
C PRO A 228 -7.80 14.13 -1.06
N ASP A 229 -7.02 13.05 -1.04
CA ASP A 229 -7.48 11.74 -0.59
C ASP A 229 -6.48 11.09 0.37
N LEU A 230 -6.99 10.17 1.18
CA LEU A 230 -6.21 9.55 2.25
C LEU A 230 -5.13 8.59 1.73
N LEU A 231 -5.40 7.86 0.64
CA LEU A 231 -4.41 7.00 -0.01
C LEU A 231 -3.22 7.84 -0.50
N SER A 232 -3.48 8.86 -1.32
CA SER A 232 -2.44 9.76 -1.83
C SER A 232 -1.65 10.40 -0.69
N THR A 233 -2.33 10.80 0.39
CA THR A 233 -1.70 11.39 1.58
C THR A 233 -0.78 10.40 2.28
N ALA A 234 -1.26 9.21 2.60
CA ALA A 234 -0.48 8.22 3.33
C ALA A 234 0.76 7.75 2.56
N VAL A 235 0.61 7.46 1.25
CA VAL A 235 1.75 7.01 0.43
C VAL A 235 2.73 8.13 0.12
N ALA A 236 2.27 9.38 -0.03
CA ALA A 236 3.16 10.54 -0.19
C ALA A 236 3.99 10.77 1.06
N LEU A 237 3.38 10.80 2.25
CA LEU A 237 4.09 10.93 3.52
C LEU A 237 5.10 9.78 3.70
N HIS A 238 4.73 8.55 3.34
CA HIS A 238 5.63 7.40 3.42
C HIS A 238 6.83 7.56 2.48
N ALA A 239 6.61 7.98 1.24
CA ALA A 239 7.68 8.19 0.27
C ALA A 239 8.60 9.35 0.66
N LEU A 240 8.04 10.48 1.09
CA LEU A 240 8.79 11.67 1.53
C LEU A 240 9.64 11.36 2.76
N SER A 241 9.06 10.71 3.77
CA SER A 241 9.79 10.28 4.97
C SER A 241 10.93 9.31 4.63
N GLY A 242 10.66 8.32 3.77
CA GLY A 242 11.68 7.38 3.31
C GLY A 242 12.81 8.03 2.52
N ALA A 243 12.51 9.09 1.77
CA ALA A 243 13.48 9.91 1.04
C ALA A 243 14.16 10.97 1.92
N GLN A 244 13.85 11.03 3.22
CA GLN A 244 14.35 12.02 4.18
C GLN A 244 14.07 13.48 3.73
N ALA A 245 12.94 13.69 3.05
CA ALA A 245 12.49 15.02 2.67
C ALA A 245 12.02 15.81 3.89
N ASP A 246 12.23 17.12 3.88
CA ASP A 246 11.63 18.01 4.87
C ASP A 246 10.19 18.31 4.48
N TYR A 247 9.25 17.87 5.31
CA TYR A 247 7.82 18.15 5.19
C TYR A 247 7.23 18.70 6.52
N ALA A 248 8.07 19.21 7.40
CA ALA A 248 7.63 19.71 8.71
C ALA A 248 6.53 20.79 8.60
N ALA A 249 6.65 21.69 7.62
CA ALA A 249 5.70 22.79 7.41
C ALA A 249 4.28 22.34 7.03
N ILE A 250 4.11 21.11 6.54
CA ILE A 250 2.80 20.59 6.10
C ILE A 250 2.22 19.54 7.06
N LYS A 251 2.90 19.21 8.16
CA LYS A 251 2.42 18.18 9.09
C LYS A 251 1.09 18.54 9.75
N GLU A 252 0.98 19.75 10.28
CA GLU A 252 -0.24 20.20 10.96
C GLU A 252 -1.46 20.23 10.00
N PRO A 253 -1.39 20.87 8.80
CA PRO A 253 -2.48 20.76 7.84
C PRO A 253 -2.82 19.32 7.44
N CYS A 254 -1.81 18.45 7.26
CA CYS A 254 -2.07 17.04 6.96
C CYS A 254 -2.76 16.32 8.11
N LEU A 255 -2.42 16.63 9.36
CA LEU A 255 -3.09 16.08 10.53
C LEU A 255 -4.56 16.50 10.57
N ASP A 256 -4.85 17.80 10.38
CA ASP A 256 -6.21 18.33 10.31
C ASP A 256 -7.03 17.64 9.21
N PHE A 257 -6.40 17.38 8.05
CA PHE A 257 -7.04 16.63 6.96
C PHE A 257 -7.37 15.19 7.38
N VAL A 258 -6.43 14.46 7.97
CA VAL A 258 -6.66 13.08 8.42
C VAL A 258 -7.74 13.04 9.50
N ASP A 259 -7.74 13.97 10.46
CA ASP A 259 -8.76 14.09 11.50
C ASP A 259 -10.14 14.36 10.90
N SER A 260 -10.24 15.15 9.82
CA SER A 260 -11.49 15.41 9.14
C SER A 260 -12.12 14.18 8.45
N LEU A 261 -11.33 13.12 8.24
CA LEU A 261 -11.78 11.83 7.67
C LEU A 261 -12.12 10.80 8.74
N TRP A 262 -11.87 11.11 10.00
CA TRP A 262 -12.17 10.24 11.12
C TRP A 262 -13.68 10.07 11.33
N ASN A 263 -14.10 8.86 11.67
CA ASN A 263 -15.48 8.54 12.03
C ASN A 263 -15.55 7.93 13.45
N ALA A 264 -16.55 8.29 14.21
CA ALA A 264 -16.74 7.81 15.60
C ALA A 264 -16.92 6.27 15.70
N ASP A 265 -17.24 5.60 14.59
CA ASP A 265 -17.27 4.13 14.51
C ASP A 265 -15.87 3.49 14.46
N GLY A 266 -14.81 4.29 14.46
CA GLY A 266 -13.42 3.83 14.51
C GLY A 266 -12.74 3.68 13.14
N GLY A 267 -13.42 3.97 12.04
CA GLY A 267 -12.86 3.92 10.69
C GLY A 267 -12.47 5.30 10.13
N PHE A 268 -11.81 5.29 8.96
CA PHE A 268 -11.51 6.49 8.20
C PHE A 268 -12.16 6.43 6.83
N HIS A 269 -12.66 7.59 6.35
CA HIS A 269 -13.13 7.78 4.98
C HIS A 269 -11.95 7.99 4.03
N GLY A 270 -12.13 7.65 2.74
CA GLY A 270 -11.11 7.85 1.72
C GLY A 270 -10.87 9.32 1.34
N ASN A 271 -11.92 10.11 1.40
CA ASN A 271 -11.92 11.57 1.15
C ASN A 271 -13.23 12.17 1.65
N TRP A 272 -13.38 13.50 1.55
CA TRP A 272 -14.56 14.23 2.05
C TRP A 272 -15.89 13.88 1.36
N THR A 273 -15.86 13.19 0.22
CA THR A 273 -17.07 12.75 -0.50
C THR A 273 -17.32 11.24 -0.41
N ASP A 274 -16.41 10.50 0.22
CA ASP A 274 -16.56 9.08 0.48
C ASP A 274 -17.33 8.88 1.80
N HIS A 275 -18.44 8.15 1.74
CA HIS A 275 -19.29 7.88 2.92
C HIS A 275 -19.14 6.46 3.46
N GLN A 276 -18.26 5.65 2.86
CA GLN A 276 -18.02 4.28 3.28
C GLN A 276 -16.75 4.20 4.15
N LEU A 277 -16.77 3.27 5.09
CA LEU A 277 -15.62 2.92 5.92
C LEU A 277 -15.16 1.51 5.55
N ASP A 278 -13.85 1.32 5.44
CA ASP A 278 -13.26 0.01 5.16
C ASP A 278 -11.88 -0.16 5.81
N CYS A 279 -11.34 -1.37 5.71
CA CYS A 279 -10.04 -1.69 6.28
C CYS A 279 -8.88 -0.97 5.56
N GLU A 280 -9.02 -0.72 4.25
CA GLU A 280 -7.98 -0.08 3.43
C GLU A 280 -7.73 1.34 3.90
N TYR A 281 -8.75 2.20 3.85
CA TYR A 281 -8.60 3.59 4.28
C TYR A 281 -8.31 3.72 5.76
N THR A 282 -8.84 2.80 6.58
CA THR A 282 -8.48 2.77 8.00
C THR A 282 -6.99 2.50 8.20
N TYR A 283 -6.40 1.57 7.46
CA TYR A 283 -4.96 1.33 7.51
C TYR A 283 -4.15 2.51 6.96
N TYR A 284 -4.58 3.16 5.87
CA TYR A 284 -3.93 4.38 5.38
C TYR A 284 -4.01 5.52 6.39
N GLY A 285 -5.11 5.63 7.14
CA GLY A 285 -5.20 6.55 8.28
C GLY A 285 -4.14 6.27 9.34
N LEU A 286 -3.96 5.01 9.73
CA LEU A 286 -2.91 4.60 10.68
C LEU A 286 -1.50 4.92 10.13
N LEU A 287 -1.25 4.66 8.85
CA LEU A 287 0.04 4.95 8.23
C LEU A 287 0.33 6.44 8.19
N ALA A 288 -0.66 7.26 7.80
CA ALA A 288 -0.54 8.72 7.77
C ALA A 288 -0.27 9.29 9.16
N LEU A 289 -1.09 8.91 10.16
CA LEU A 289 -0.90 9.32 11.56
C LEU A 289 0.46 8.89 12.10
N GLY A 290 0.93 7.70 11.74
CA GLY A 290 2.25 7.22 12.10
C GLY A 290 3.35 8.15 11.62
N HIS A 291 3.32 8.59 10.36
CA HIS A 291 4.28 9.56 9.81
C HIS A 291 4.16 10.95 10.44
N LEU A 292 2.95 11.39 10.73
CA LEU A 292 2.70 12.70 11.34
C LEU A 292 3.12 12.74 12.81
N SER A 293 3.25 11.58 13.48
CA SER A 293 3.71 11.45 14.85
C SER A 293 5.24 11.45 15.02
N LEU A 294 5.99 11.36 13.92
CA LEU A 294 7.46 11.45 13.89
C LEU A 294 7.91 12.91 13.95
#